data_f515311063fdf3e5c69f30e6adac3aa6
#
_entry.id   f515311063fdf3e5c69f30e6adac3aa6
#
_cell.length_a   1.000
_cell.length_b   1.000
_cell.length_c   1.000
_cell.angle_alpha   90.00
_cell.angle_beta   90.00
_cell.angle_gamma   90.00
#
_symmetry.space_group_name_H-M   'P 1'
#
loop_
_entity.id
_entity.type
_entity.pdbx_description
1 polymer ?
#
loop_
_entity_poly.entity_id
_entity_poly.type
_entity_poly.pdbx_seq_one_letter_code
_entity_poly.pdbx_strand_id
1 'polypeptide(L)'
;MNISQEEDQKTVDLVYEMASKGWIDEIQVSINTPQPGTDFYNSCVDESFLSSSTDWEGFDGNGQVVVNYPHYPAEEIQKNFNKALSAFDLGKEQVQSKRFSNNAKNSFSIIPDGARILILRNVRNWMIRLILENLDRNTQVDLLGQDVSTEDMKDMAGLNEIYSYGTGFFSAETISADLIEKLQNKHYDFILLPVANNHLQGYQNVLDVAQMILPDEILYIYPEGHLEPASTVTI
;
A
#
# COMPACT_ATOMS: atom_id res chain seq x y z
N MET A 1 19.77 -25.53 -0.99
CA MET A 1 19.63 -24.18 -0.42
C MET A 1 18.93 -24.35 0.91
N ASN A 2 19.56 -23.99 2.04
CA ASN A 2 18.87 -24.07 3.34
C ASN A 2 17.97 -22.84 3.51
N ILE A 3 16.73 -22.95 3.06
CA ILE A 3 15.71 -21.95 3.36
C ILE A 3 15.21 -22.28 4.76
N SER A 4 15.36 -21.34 5.70
CA SER A 4 14.92 -21.52 7.07
C SER A 4 14.19 -20.30 7.58
N GLN A 5 13.22 -20.52 8.45
CA GLN A 5 12.47 -19.47 9.13
C GLN A 5 13.39 -18.50 9.91
N GLU A 6 14.53 -18.98 10.42
CA GLU A 6 15.50 -18.15 11.14
C GLU A 6 16.21 -17.15 10.23
N GLU A 7 16.52 -17.53 8.98
CA GLU A 7 17.13 -16.61 8.00
C GLU A 7 16.14 -15.54 7.53
N ASP A 8 14.89 -15.92 7.33
CA ASP A 8 13.84 -14.96 6.97
C ASP A 8 13.60 -13.97 8.12
N GLN A 9 13.66 -14.41 9.39
CA GLN A 9 13.53 -13.50 10.53
C GLN A 9 14.68 -12.48 10.57
N LYS A 10 15.92 -12.88 10.26
CA LYS A 10 17.04 -11.94 10.15
C LYS A 10 16.83 -10.91 9.05
N THR A 11 16.19 -11.30 7.95
CA THR A 11 15.81 -10.37 6.88
C THR A 11 14.76 -9.36 7.38
N VAL A 12 13.74 -9.82 8.09
CA VAL A 12 12.71 -8.96 8.69
C VAL A 12 13.34 -7.95 9.65
N ASP A 13 14.24 -8.40 10.53
CA ASP A 13 14.94 -7.55 11.50
C ASP A 13 15.82 -6.50 10.81
N LEU A 14 16.54 -6.89 9.75
CA LEU A 14 17.36 -5.97 8.95
C LEU A 14 16.50 -4.93 8.24
N VAL A 15 15.37 -5.32 7.66
CA VAL A 15 14.43 -4.40 7.01
C VAL A 15 13.94 -3.35 8.01
N TYR A 16 13.52 -3.77 9.20
CA TYR A 16 13.11 -2.85 10.25
C TYR A 16 14.23 -1.89 10.65
N GLU A 17 15.44 -2.42 10.89
CA GLU A 17 16.61 -1.61 11.26
C GLU A 17 16.90 -0.54 10.19
N MET A 18 16.97 -0.92 8.92
CA MET A 18 17.27 0.00 7.83
C MET A 18 16.18 1.07 7.67
N ALA A 19 14.91 0.68 7.74
CA ALA A 19 13.78 1.58 7.65
C ALA A 19 13.72 2.55 8.84
N SER A 20 13.93 2.04 10.08
CA SER A 20 13.89 2.83 11.32
C SER A 20 15.06 3.82 11.47
N LYS A 21 16.16 3.59 10.74
CA LYS A 21 17.29 4.52 10.64
C LYS A 21 17.16 5.49 9.46
N GLY A 22 16.13 5.35 8.63
CA GLY A 22 15.93 6.18 7.45
C GLY A 22 16.96 5.93 6.33
N TRP A 23 17.56 4.73 6.29
CA TRP A 23 18.57 4.36 5.29
C TRP A 23 17.96 3.90 3.96
N ILE A 24 16.69 3.49 3.98
CA ILE A 24 15.94 3.07 2.79
C ILE A 24 14.61 3.82 2.71
N ASP A 25 14.23 4.21 1.51
CA ASP A 25 12.98 4.92 1.24
C ASP A 25 11.89 4.00 0.70
N GLU A 26 12.28 2.95 0.01
CA GLU A 26 11.39 1.97 -0.61
C GLU A 26 11.89 0.55 -0.36
N ILE A 27 10.99 -0.41 -0.43
CA ILE A 27 11.30 -1.83 -0.33
C ILE A 27 10.51 -2.60 -1.39
N GLN A 28 11.18 -3.55 -2.02
CA GLN A 28 10.56 -4.62 -2.77
C GLN A 28 10.83 -5.94 -2.06
N VAL A 29 9.78 -6.65 -1.69
CA VAL A 29 9.87 -8.01 -1.14
C VAL A 29 9.29 -8.95 -2.17
N SER A 30 9.97 -10.05 -2.44
CA SER A 30 9.48 -11.12 -3.30
C SER A 30 9.68 -12.47 -2.65
N ILE A 31 8.76 -13.40 -2.92
CA ILE A 31 8.89 -14.78 -2.50
C ILE A 31 9.80 -15.50 -3.50
N ASN A 32 10.78 -16.26 -2.99
CA ASN A 32 11.65 -17.04 -3.86
C ASN A 32 10.83 -18.14 -4.55
N THR A 33 10.50 -17.91 -5.82
CA THR A 33 9.60 -18.75 -6.61
C THR A 33 10.41 -19.58 -7.60
N PRO A 34 10.25 -20.92 -7.63
CA PRO A 34 10.93 -21.79 -8.56
C PRO A 34 10.42 -21.56 -9.98
N GLN A 35 11.23 -20.94 -10.82
CA GLN A 35 10.85 -20.66 -12.21
C GLN A 35 10.96 -21.92 -13.08
N PRO A 36 9.95 -22.25 -13.92
CA PRO A 36 9.98 -23.38 -14.82
C PRO A 36 11.24 -23.39 -15.69
N GLY A 37 11.86 -24.57 -15.83
CA GLY A 37 13.10 -24.76 -16.58
C GLY A 37 14.38 -24.51 -15.79
N THR A 38 14.29 -24.15 -14.51
CA THR A 38 15.46 -24.06 -13.60
C THR A 38 15.66 -25.35 -12.80
N ASP A 39 16.89 -25.60 -12.32
CA ASP A 39 17.19 -26.73 -11.44
C ASP A 39 16.38 -26.66 -10.15
N PHE A 40 16.11 -25.44 -9.65
CA PHE A 40 15.28 -25.23 -8.49
C PHE A 40 13.83 -25.70 -8.71
N TYR A 41 13.25 -25.39 -9.86
CA TYR A 41 11.92 -25.89 -10.23
C TYR A 41 11.89 -27.41 -10.31
N ASN A 42 12.87 -28.00 -11.02
CA ASN A 42 12.94 -29.43 -11.17
C ASN A 42 13.07 -30.16 -9.81
N SER A 43 13.90 -29.64 -8.90
CA SER A 43 14.02 -30.18 -7.54
C SER A 43 12.69 -30.07 -6.78
N CYS A 44 11.94 -28.97 -6.90
CA CYS A 44 10.63 -28.83 -6.26
C CYS A 44 9.58 -29.80 -6.82
N VAL A 45 9.65 -30.12 -8.12
CA VAL A 45 8.80 -31.15 -8.76
C VAL A 45 9.15 -32.53 -8.24
N ASP A 46 10.44 -32.88 -8.26
CA ASP A 46 10.94 -34.21 -7.87
C ASP A 46 10.63 -34.55 -6.40
N GLU A 47 10.69 -33.53 -5.54
CA GLU A 47 10.42 -33.67 -4.10
C GLU A 47 8.95 -33.39 -3.74
N SER A 48 8.09 -33.10 -4.72
CA SER A 48 6.66 -32.80 -4.54
C SER A 48 6.40 -31.58 -3.63
N PHE A 49 7.24 -30.55 -3.70
CA PHE A 49 7.10 -29.31 -2.93
C PHE A 49 6.23 -28.27 -3.61
N LEU A 50 5.88 -28.42 -4.89
CA LEU A 50 4.98 -27.50 -5.56
C LEU A 50 3.54 -27.67 -5.06
N SER A 51 2.84 -26.57 -4.85
CA SER A 51 1.41 -26.57 -4.53
C SER A 51 0.59 -27.09 -5.71
N SER A 52 -0.31 -28.03 -5.48
CA SER A 52 -1.17 -28.64 -6.51
C SER A 52 -2.21 -27.67 -7.11
N SER A 53 -2.45 -26.54 -6.48
CA SER A 53 -3.40 -25.50 -6.93
C SER A 53 -2.72 -24.36 -7.68
N THR A 54 -1.43 -24.49 -7.99
CA THR A 54 -0.64 -23.42 -8.59
C THR A 54 -0.89 -23.32 -10.08
N ASP A 55 -1.42 -22.20 -10.53
CA ASP A 55 -1.44 -21.80 -11.93
C ASP A 55 -0.19 -20.94 -12.27
N TRP A 56 0.00 -20.60 -13.54
CA TRP A 56 1.17 -19.85 -13.97
C TRP A 56 1.23 -18.41 -13.43
N GLU A 57 0.10 -17.82 -13.09
CA GLU A 57 0.02 -16.47 -12.54
C GLU A 57 0.67 -16.38 -11.14
N GLY A 58 0.67 -17.50 -10.39
CA GLY A 58 1.32 -17.58 -9.07
C GLY A 58 2.86 -17.58 -9.11
N PHE A 59 3.50 -17.70 -10.28
CA PHE A 59 4.96 -17.77 -10.40
C PHE A 59 5.63 -16.38 -10.55
N ASP A 60 4.93 -15.31 -10.37
CA ASP A 60 5.47 -13.94 -10.47
C ASP A 60 6.29 -13.49 -9.24
N GLY A 61 6.21 -14.21 -8.13
CA GLY A 61 6.89 -13.88 -6.87
C GLY A 61 6.24 -12.74 -6.07
N ASN A 62 5.10 -12.22 -6.53
CA ASN A 62 4.43 -11.05 -5.95
C ASN A 62 3.40 -11.38 -4.86
N GLY A 63 3.70 -12.32 -3.99
CA GLY A 63 2.92 -12.56 -2.79
C GLY A 63 2.15 -13.88 -2.75
N GLN A 64 2.13 -14.66 -3.83
CA GLN A 64 1.61 -16.03 -3.81
C GLN A 64 2.73 -17.03 -3.55
N VAL A 65 2.56 -17.88 -2.54
CA VAL A 65 3.49 -18.97 -2.24
C VAL A 65 3.12 -20.19 -3.08
N VAL A 66 4.01 -20.61 -3.97
CA VAL A 66 3.82 -21.76 -4.86
C VAL A 66 4.52 -23.01 -4.37
N VAL A 67 5.22 -22.94 -3.24
CA VAL A 67 5.98 -24.05 -2.64
C VAL A 67 5.49 -24.33 -1.22
N ASN A 68 5.59 -25.61 -0.82
CA ASN A 68 5.22 -26.05 0.52
C ASN A 68 6.25 -27.07 1.01
N TYR A 69 7.21 -26.61 1.83
CA TYR A 69 8.26 -27.49 2.37
C TYR A 69 7.81 -28.14 3.67
N PRO A 70 8.20 -29.39 3.95
CA PRO A 70 7.86 -30.08 5.21
C PRO A 70 8.38 -29.34 6.45
N HIS A 71 9.54 -28.67 6.35
CA HIS A 71 10.18 -27.94 7.43
C HIS A 71 9.90 -26.44 7.41
N TYR A 72 9.29 -25.93 6.35
CA TYR A 72 8.91 -24.51 6.19
C TYR A 72 7.65 -24.38 5.31
N PRO A 73 6.46 -24.56 5.91
CA PRO A 73 5.18 -24.56 5.18
C PRO A 73 4.88 -23.25 4.46
N ALA A 74 4.11 -23.33 3.38
CA ALA A 74 3.68 -22.18 2.58
C ALA A 74 3.05 -21.05 3.44
N GLU A 75 2.27 -21.41 4.45
CA GLU A 75 1.65 -20.47 5.38
C GLU A 75 2.70 -19.64 6.18
N GLU A 76 3.78 -20.29 6.64
CA GLU A 76 4.86 -19.59 7.35
C GLU A 76 5.70 -18.72 6.41
N ILE A 77 5.90 -19.14 5.15
CA ILE A 77 6.55 -18.32 4.12
C ILE A 77 5.71 -17.04 3.89
N GLN A 78 4.40 -17.20 3.70
CA GLN A 78 3.49 -16.07 3.50
C GLN A 78 3.48 -15.12 4.70
N LYS A 79 3.49 -15.67 5.90
CA LYS A 79 3.54 -14.90 7.13
C LYS A 79 4.83 -14.09 7.26
N ASN A 80 5.98 -14.64 6.90
CA ASN A 80 7.26 -13.94 6.94
C ASN A 80 7.38 -12.89 5.83
N PHE A 81 6.83 -13.15 4.64
CA PHE A 81 6.66 -12.13 3.61
C PHE A 81 5.89 -10.91 4.14
N ASN A 82 4.74 -11.14 4.75
CA ASN A 82 3.91 -10.07 5.33
C ASN A 82 4.61 -9.35 6.50
N LYS A 83 5.39 -10.09 7.32
CA LYS A 83 6.20 -9.48 8.39
C LYS A 83 7.27 -8.53 7.85
N ALA A 84 7.94 -8.88 6.75
CA ALA A 84 8.95 -8.00 6.15
C ALA A 84 8.34 -6.68 5.67
N LEU A 85 7.17 -6.74 5.03
CA LEU A 85 6.43 -5.55 4.62
C LEU A 85 5.99 -4.71 5.83
N SER A 86 5.47 -5.35 6.88
CA SER A 86 5.06 -4.68 8.11
C SER A 86 6.24 -4.06 8.87
N ALA A 87 7.40 -4.74 8.89
CA ALA A 87 8.62 -4.24 9.51
C ALA A 87 9.11 -2.94 8.84
N PHE A 88 9.04 -2.88 7.50
CA PHE A 88 9.33 -1.65 6.77
C PHE A 88 8.36 -0.53 7.15
N ASP A 89 7.05 -0.79 7.14
CA ASP A 89 6.04 0.21 7.47
C ASP A 89 6.23 0.78 8.88
N LEU A 90 6.46 -0.09 9.87
CA LEU A 90 6.71 0.34 11.25
C LEU A 90 8.00 1.19 11.38
N GLY A 91 9.07 0.78 10.68
CA GLY A 91 10.32 1.53 10.67
C GLY A 91 10.16 2.92 10.05
N LYS A 92 9.48 3.02 8.91
CA LYS A 92 9.20 4.31 8.24
C LYS A 92 8.31 5.20 9.08
N GLU A 93 7.27 4.67 9.69
CA GLU A 93 6.38 5.40 10.58
C GLU A 93 7.15 6.02 11.76
N GLN A 94 8.04 5.24 12.38
CA GLN A 94 8.87 5.73 13.48
C GLN A 94 9.74 6.92 13.08
N VAL A 95 10.34 6.91 11.90
CA VAL A 95 11.22 7.99 11.40
C VAL A 95 10.41 9.21 10.97
N GLN A 96 9.31 8.98 10.27
CA GLN A 96 8.57 10.06 9.61
C GLN A 96 7.52 10.72 10.50
N SER A 97 7.00 10.03 11.54
CA SER A 97 5.86 10.50 12.33
C SER A 97 6.03 11.92 12.86
N LYS A 98 7.17 12.23 13.46
CA LYS A 98 7.42 13.55 14.03
C LYS A 98 7.48 14.65 12.96
N ARG A 99 8.16 14.39 11.85
CA ARG A 99 8.31 15.33 10.74
C ARG A 99 6.97 15.55 10.04
N PHE A 100 6.26 14.46 9.76
CA PHE A 100 4.94 14.47 9.17
C PHE A 100 3.97 15.30 10.03
N SER A 101 3.83 14.99 11.31
CA SER A 101 2.91 15.68 12.21
C SER A 101 3.24 17.18 12.38
N ASN A 102 4.51 17.55 12.37
CA ASN A 102 4.89 18.96 12.45
C ASN A 102 4.44 19.75 11.20
N ASN A 103 4.59 19.18 10.02
CA ASN A 103 4.19 19.80 8.77
C ASN A 103 2.66 19.75 8.58
N ALA A 104 2.04 18.59 8.91
CA ALA A 104 0.61 18.38 8.80
C ALA A 104 -0.20 19.39 9.63
N LYS A 105 0.24 19.79 10.83
CA LYS A 105 -0.42 20.80 11.65
C LYS A 105 -0.71 22.10 10.92
N ASN A 106 0.18 22.52 10.03
CA ASN A 106 0.02 23.73 9.25
C ASN A 106 -0.69 23.46 7.92
N SER A 107 -0.33 22.37 7.26
CA SER A 107 -0.87 22.04 5.93
C SER A 107 -2.32 21.58 5.99
N PHE A 108 -2.70 20.78 6.99
CA PHE A 108 -4.06 20.21 7.09
C PHE A 108 -5.09 21.22 7.59
N SER A 109 -4.66 22.41 8.03
CA SER A 109 -5.58 23.50 8.40
C SER A 109 -6.45 24.01 7.25
N ILE A 110 -6.12 23.67 6.00
CA ILE A 110 -6.98 23.97 4.84
C ILE A 110 -8.19 23.03 4.74
N ILE A 111 -8.15 21.88 5.44
CA ILE A 111 -9.25 20.93 5.49
C ILE A 111 -10.17 21.32 6.64
N PRO A 112 -11.43 21.71 6.38
CA PRO A 112 -12.36 22.11 7.44
C PRO A 112 -12.74 20.92 8.34
N ASP A 113 -13.08 21.21 9.59
CA ASP A 113 -13.68 20.25 10.50
C ASP A 113 -14.96 19.66 9.89
N GLY A 114 -15.10 18.35 9.96
CA GLY A 114 -16.26 17.64 9.45
C GLY A 114 -16.26 17.42 7.94
N ALA A 115 -15.20 17.81 7.24
CA ALA A 115 -15.05 17.54 5.81
C ALA A 115 -15.21 16.06 5.47
N ARG A 116 -15.75 15.77 4.29
CA ARG A 116 -15.81 14.43 3.72
C ARG A 116 -14.65 14.22 2.76
N ILE A 117 -13.82 13.24 3.06
CA ILE A 117 -12.57 12.97 2.36
C ILE A 117 -12.58 11.57 1.78
N LEU A 118 -12.06 11.42 0.56
CA LEU A 118 -11.65 10.14 0.00
C LEU A 118 -10.14 10.11 -0.12
N ILE A 119 -9.50 9.07 0.45
CA ILE A 119 -8.09 8.79 0.21
C ILE A 119 -7.96 7.78 -0.91
N LEU A 120 -7.23 8.10 -1.98
CA LEU A 120 -6.85 7.14 -3.01
C LEU A 120 -5.55 6.45 -2.59
N ARG A 121 -5.66 5.18 -2.14
CA ARG A 121 -4.54 4.43 -1.59
C ARG A 121 -3.61 3.91 -2.69
N ASN A 122 -2.54 4.59 -2.91
CA ASN A 122 -1.45 4.25 -3.84
C ASN A 122 -0.07 4.27 -3.16
N VAL A 123 -0.07 4.32 -1.83
CA VAL A 123 1.14 4.29 -0.98
C VAL A 123 1.02 3.22 0.09
N ARG A 124 2.09 3.01 0.83
CA ARG A 124 2.14 2.04 1.92
C ARG A 124 1.33 2.49 3.16
N ASN A 125 0.91 1.52 3.96
CA ASN A 125 0.00 1.70 5.10
C ASN A 125 0.51 2.69 6.17
N TRP A 126 1.85 2.79 6.37
CA TRP A 126 2.41 3.73 7.33
C TRP A 126 1.99 5.18 7.04
N MET A 127 1.99 5.56 5.76
CA MET A 127 1.61 6.93 5.38
C MET A 127 0.11 7.18 5.56
N ILE A 128 -0.74 6.20 5.26
CA ILE A 128 -2.18 6.31 5.51
C ILE A 128 -2.46 6.48 7.00
N ARG A 129 -1.78 5.72 7.88
CA ARG A 129 -1.90 5.91 9.34
C ARG A 129 -1.54 7.33 9.77
N LEU A 130 -0.41 7.85 9.31
CA LEU A 130 -0.01 9.22 9.65
C LEU A 130 -0.99 10.28 9.13
N ILE A 131 -1.59 10.08 7.97
CA ILE A 131 -2.65 10.96 7.47
C ILE A 131 -3.84 10.96 8.43
N LEU A 132 -4.36 9.78 8.76
CA LEU A 132 -5.52 9.63 9.64
C LEU A 132 -5.27 10.18 11.05
N GLU A 133 -4.07 9.99 11.61
CA GLU A 133 -3.68 10.52 12.93
C GLU A 133 -3.62 12.05 13.00
N ASN A 134 -3.44 12.71 11.85
CA ASN A 134 -3.28 14.17 11.77
C ASN A 134 -4.52 14.87 11.20
N LEU A 135 -5.55 14.16 10.75
CA LEU A 135 -6.86 14.73 10.42
C LEU A 135 -7.67 14.99 11.69
N ASP A 136 -8.61 15.94 11.61
CA ASP A 136 -9.53 16.19 12.70
C ASP A 136 -10.46 14.99 12.94
N ARG A 137 -10.84 14.75 14.19
CA ARG A 137 -11.64 13.58 14.60
C ARG A 137 -13.07 13.59 14.04
N ASN A 138 -13.57 14.74 13.63
CA ASN A 138 -14.91 14.86 13.03
C ASN A 138 -14.87 14.65 11.51
N THR A 139 -13.69 14.58 10.90
CA THR A 139 -13.52 14.36 9.47
C THR A 139 -14.02 12.97 9.09
N GLN A 140 -14.83 12.89 8.05
CA GLN A 140 -15.33 11.62 7.52
C GLN A 140 -14.41 11.14 6.42
N VAL A 141 -13.68 10.04 6.66
CA VAL A 141 -12.66 9.56 5.75
C VAL A 141 -13.04 8.20 5.18
N ASP A 142 -13.21 8.16 3.87
CA ASP A 142 -13.34 6.93 3.10
C ASP A 142 -12.02 6.62 2.38
N LEU A 143 -11.81 5.35 2.00
CA LEU A 143 -10.60 4.91 1.32
C LEU A 143 -10.96 4.10 0.08
N LEU A 144 -10.26 4.34 -1.03
CA LEU A 144 -10.32 3.53 -2.25
C LEU A 144 -8.95 2.89 -2.51
N GLY A 145 -8.91 1.57 -2.66
CA GLY A 145 -7.67 0.83 -2.91
C GLY A 145 -7.89 -0.51 -3.62
N GLN A 146 -6.82 -1.28 -3.78
CA GLN A 146 -6.87 -2.66 -4.30
C GLN A 146 -7.41 -3.62 -3.24
N ASP A 147 -8.00 -4.75 -3.69
CA ASP A 147 -8.54 -5.80 -2.80
C ASP A 147 -7.54 -6.24 -1.73
N VAL A 148 -6.33 -6.63 -2.13
CA VAL A 148 -5.28 -7.11 -1.20
C VAL A 148 -4.89 -6.05 -0.18
N SER A 149 -4.87 -4.79 -0.59
CA SER A 149 -4.43 -3.70 0.27
C SER A 149 -5.54 -3.16 1.17
N THR A 150 -6.79 -3.31 0.79
CA THR A 150 -7.95 -2.90 1.61
C THR A 150 -8.22 -3.87 2.75
N GLU A 151 -7.88 -5.15 2.57
CA GLU A 151 -8.02 -6.15 3.64
C GLU A 151 -7.21 -5.79 4.89
N ASP A 152 -5.95 -5.38 4.70
CA ASP A 152 -5.04 -4.97 5.79
C ASP A 152 -5.49 -3.67 6.50
N MET A 153 -6.46 -2.96 5.91
CA MET A 153 -6.90 -1.65 6.40
C MET A 153 -8.26 -1.71 7.12
N LYS A 154 -8.95 -2.85 7.11
CA LYS A 154 -10.31 -2.99 7.68
C LYS A 154 -10.42 -2.60 9.15
N ASP A 155 -9.35 -2.84 9.91
CA ASP A 155 -9.30 -2.52 11.33
C ASP A 155 -8.61 -1.16 11.63
N MET A 156 -8.31 -0.38 10.59
CA MET A 156 -7.63 0.90 10.78
C MET A 156 -8.59 1.96 11.32
N ALA A 157 -8.28 2.47 12.50
CA ALA A 157 -9.06 3.52 13.14
C ALA A 157 -9.05 4.82 12.30
N GLY A 158 -10.21 5.47 12.21
CA GLY A 158 -10.38 6.73 11.49
C GLY A 158 -10.92 6.58 10.06
N LEU A 159 -11.12 5.35 9.54
CA LEU A 159 -11.80 5.10 8.28
C LEU A 159 -13.29 4.83 8.51
N ASN A 160 -14.16 5.40 7.67
CA ASN A 160 -15.60 5.15 7.69
C ASN A 160 -15.97 4.01 6.75
N GLU A 161 -15.66 4.15 5.46
CA GLU A 161 -15.90 3.13 4.45
C GLU A 161 -14.63 2.83 3.65
N ILE A 162 -14.47 1.57 3.26
CA ILE A 162 -13.37 1.11 2.42
C ILE A 162 -13.96 0.56 1.14
N TYR A 163 -13.50 1.08 0.01
CA TYR A 163 -13.88 0.64 -1.31
C TYR A 163 -12.71 -0.07 -1.98
N SER A 164 -13.02 -1.16 -2.68
CA SER A 164 -12.06 -1.85 -3.52
C SER A 164 -12.43 -1.72 -4.98
N TYR A 165 -11.42 -1.49 -5.82
CA TYR A 165 -11.58 -1.51 -7.27
C TYR A 165 -11.14 -2.83 -7.93
N GLY A 166 -10.79 -3.84 -7.12
CA GLY A 166 -10.27 -5.12 -7.60
C GLY A 166 -8.74 -5.17 -7.61
N THR A 167 -8.17 -5.73 -8.64
CA THR A 167 -6.72 -5.91 -8.83
C THR A 167 -6.19 -5.09 -10.02
N GLY A 168 -4.88 -4.94 -10.11
CA GLY A 168 -4.23 -4.22 -11.20
C GLY A 168 -3.83 -2.78 -10.85
N PHE A 169 -3.37 -2.04 -11.84
CA PHE A 169 -2.94 -0.66 -11.65
C PHE A 169 -4.13 0.26 -11.38
N PHE A 170 -3.89 1.30 -10.60
CA PHE A 170 -4.86 2.36 -10.36
C PHE A 170 -5.04 3.17 -11.66
N SER A 171 -6.13 2.94 -12.37
CA SER A 171 -6.42 3.65 -13.63
C SER A 171 -7.92 3.76 -13.88
N ALA A 172 -8.30 4.71 -14.70
CA ALA A 172 -9.68 4.90 -15.13
C ALA A 172 -10.29 3.66 -15.84
N GLU A 173 -9.45 2.82 -16.43
CA GLU A 173 -9.89 1.61 -17.15
C GLU A 173 -10.17 0.43 -16.21
N THR A 174 -9.53 0.41 -15.03
CA THR A 174 -9.68 -0.69 -14.06
C THR A 174 -10.81 -0.48 -13.06
N ILE A 175 -11.30 0.75 -12.92
CA ILE A 175 -12.35 1.08 -11.96
C ILE A 175 -13.70 1.05 -12.68
N SER A 176 -14.66 0.28 -12.16
CA SER A 176 -15.97 0.15 -12.76
C SER A 176 -16.76 1.47 -12.72
N ALA A 177 -17.56 1.71 -13.75
CA ALA A 177 -18.44 2.89 -13.82
C ALA A 177 -19.39 2.97 -12.60
N ASP A 178 -19.93 1.83 -12.16
CA ASP A 178 -20.82 1.76 -11.00
C ASP A 178 -20.11 2.23 -9.70
N LEU A 179 -18.83 1.90 -9.54
CA LEU A 179 -18.05 2.34 -8.39
C LEU A 179 -17.77 3.85 -8.46
N ILE A 180 -17.43 4.37 -9.64
CA ILE A 180 -17.26 5.82 -9.84
C ILE A 180 -18.57 6.56 -9.52
N GLU A 181 -19.71 6.12 -10.04
CA GLU A 181 -21.02 6.72 -9.74
C GLU A 181 -21.34 6.68 -8.23
N LYS A 182 -21.05 5.55 -7.59
CA LYS A 182 -21.24 5.41 -6.13
C LYS A 182 -20.39 6.43 -5.36
N LEU A 183 -19.12 6.64 -5.75
CA LEU A 183 -18.22 7.60 -5.13
C LEU A 183 -18.63 9.05 -5.41
N GLN A 184 -19.07 9.38 -6.63
CA GLN A 184 -19.63 10.70 -6.97
C GLN A 184 -20.83 11.06 -6.11
N ASN A 185 -21.72 10.10 -5.86
CA ASN A 185 -22.92 10.32 -5.04
C ASN A 185 -22.61 10.57 -3.56
N LYS A 186 -21.37 10.34 -3.12
CA LYS A 186 -20.92 10.67 -1.76
C LYS A 186 -20.62 12.17 -1.57
N HIS A 187 -20.33 12.90 -2.66
CA HIS A 187 -19.98 14.33 -2.63
C HIS A 187 -18.83 14.62 -1.68
N TYR A 188 -17.60 14.26 -2.09
CA TYR A 188 -16.40 14.52 -1.31
C TYR A 188 -15.95 15.98 -1.46
N ASP A 189 -15.69 16.64 -0.33
CA ASP A 189 -15.06 17.97 -0.31
C ASP A 189 -13.61 17.87 -0.82
N PHE A 190 -12.90 16.80 -0.42
CA PHE A 190 -11.52 16.59 -0.82
C PHE A 190 -11.25 15.15 -1.27
N ILE A 191 -10.40 15.02 -2.29
CA ILE A 191 -9.69 13.77 -2.54
C ILE A 191 -8.23 13.97 -2.20
N LEU A 192 -7.70 13.10 -1.32
CA LEU A 192 -6.29 13.09 -0.96
C LEU A 192 -5.54 12.05 -1.81
N LEU A 193 -4.48 12.52 -2.48
CA LEU A 193 -3.56 11.71 -3.27
C LEU A 193 -2.21 11.61 -2.55
N PRO A 194 -2.00 10.62 -1.68
CA PRO A 194 -0.69 10.40 -1.09
C PRO A 194 0.32 10.02 -2.16
N VAL A 195 1.53 10.57 -2.09
CA VAL A 195 2.63 10.28 -3.02
C VAL A 195 3.83 9.71 -2.26
N ALA A 196 4.53 8.74 -2.85
CA ALA A 196 5.64 8.06 -2.20
C ALA A 196 6.92 8.90 -2.17
N ASN A 197 7.03 9.91 -3.04
CA ASN A 197 8.17 10.80 -3.15
C ASN A 197 7.74 12.19 -3.65
N ASN A 198 8.68 13.12 -3.76
CA ASN A 198 8.41 14.48 -4.21
C ASN A 198 8.35 14.63 -5.74
N HIS A 199 8.39 13.54 -6.47
CA HIS A 199 8.26 13.51 -7.92
C HIS A 199 6.90 12.96 -8.31
N LEU A 200 6.07 13.76 -8.96
CA LEU A 200 4.72 13.37 -9.36
C LEU A 200 4.67 12.53 -10.65
N GLN A 201 5.82 12.24 -11.23
CA GLN A 201 5.89 11.38 -12.41
C GLN A 201 5.30 9.99 -12.11
N GLY A 202 4.35 9.56 -12.94
CA GLY A 202 3.65 8.28 -12.77
C GLY A 202 2.35 8.35 -11.96
N TYR A 203 1.99 9.51 -11.43
CA TYR A 203 0.72 9.68 -10.67
C TYR A 203 -0.46 10.17 -11.54
N GLN A 204 -0.25 10.38 -12.85
CA GLN A 204 -1.32 10.87 -13.74
C GLN A 204 -2.56 9.97 -13.69
N ASN A 205 -2.39 8.66 -13.73
CA ASN A 205 -3.51 7.71 -13.69
C ASN A 205 -4.36 7.85 -12.43
N VAL A 206 -3.71 8.12 -11.28
CA VAL A 206 -4.41 8.33 -10.00
C VAL A 206 -5.14 9.65 -9.99
N LEU A 207 -4.53 10.70 -10.57
CA LEU A 207 -5.16 12.01 -10.73
C LEU A 207 -6.39 11.92 -11.66
N ASP A 208 -6.29 11.19 -12.76
CA ASP A 208 -7.42 11.01 -13.70
C ASP A 208 -8.61 10.36 -12.98
N VAL A 209 -8.37 9.34 -12.16
CA VAL A 209 -9.41 8.71 -11.33
C VAL A 209 -10.01 9.72 -10.33
N ALA A 210 -9.18 10.50 -9.66
CA ALA A 210 -9.66 11.52 -8.73
C ALA A 210 -10.57 12.55 -9.42
N GLN A 211 -10.20 12.98 -10.61
CA GLN A 211 -11.00 13.91 -11.41
C GLN A 211 -12.35 13.30 -11.85
N MET A 212 -12.39 11.99 -12.15
CA MET A 212 -13.65 11.31 -12.49
C MET A 212 -14.64 11.28 -11.32
N ILE A 213 -14.20 11.32 -10.07
CA ILE A 213 -15.05 11.29 -8.88
C ILE A 213 -15.69 12.67 -8.61
N LEU A 214 -15.17 13.74 -9.22
CA LEU A 214 -15.69 15.10 -9.13
C LEU A 214 -15.74 15.66 -7.69
N PRO A 215 -14.64 15.68 -6.93
CA PRO A 215 -14.56 16.33 -5.65
C PRO A 215 -14.52 17.87 -5.80
N ASP A 216 -14.71 18.61 -4.71
CA ASP A 216 -14.52 20.06 -4.73
C ASP A 216 -13.04 20.41 -4.92
N GLU A 217 -12.13 19.66 -4.28
CA GLU A 217 -10.68 19.86 -4.42
C GLU A 217 -9.89 18.55 -4.37
N ILE A 218 -8.76 18.48 -5.10
CA ILE A 218 -7.80 17.37 -5.09
C ILE A 218 -6.49 17.89 -4.51
N LEU A 219 -5.98 17.17 -3.48
CA LEU A 219 -4.77 17.54 -2.76
C LEU A 219 -3.75 16.42 -2.82
N TYR A 220 -2.51 16.72 -3.24
CA TYR A 220 -1.37 15.83 -3.03
C TYR A 220 -0.93 15.89 -1.57
N ILE A 221 -0.58 14.72 -1.00
CA ILE A 221 0.09 14.62 0.30
C ILE A 221 1.46 14.01 0.09
N TYR A 222 2.49 14.75 0.48
CA TYR A 222 3.88 14.33 0.38
C TYR A 222 4.35 13.54 1.61
N PRO A 223 5.42 12.74 1.50
CA PRO A 223 5.91 11.90 2.61
C PRO A 223 6.27 12.67 3.88
N GLU A 224 6.54 13.96 3.76
CA GLU A 224 6.82 14.83 4.89
C GLU A 224 5.58 15.44 5.55
N GLY A 225 4.37 15.19 5.03
CA GLY A 225 3.11 15.63 5.61
C GLY A 225 2.65 17.03 5.17
N HIS A 226 3.18 17.60 4.09
CA HIS A 226 2.61 18.81 3.51
C HIS A 226 1.58 18.47 2.43
N LEU A 227 0.60 19.39 2.26
CA LEU A 227 -0.45 19.32 1.25
C LEU A 227 -0.18 20.33 0.15
N GLU A 228 -0.55 19.98 -1.09
CA GLU A 228 -0.50 20.89 -2.23
C GLU A 228 -1.68 20.62 -3.16
N PRO A 229 -2.45 21.68 -3.56
CA PRO A 229 -3.53 21.52 -4.52
C PRO A 229 -3.04 21.01 -5.87
N ALA A 230 -3.72 20.01 -6.44
CA ALA A 230 -3.34 19.45 -7.72
C ALA A 230 -3.42 20.48 -8.88
N SER A 231 -4.25 21.51 -8.73
CA SER A 231 -4.38 22.62 -9.68
C SER A 231 -3.14 23.51 -9.77
N THR A 232 -2.25 23.48 -8.76
CA THR A 232 -1.04 24.31 -8.71
C THR A 232 0.20 23.58 -9.22
N VAL A 233 0.10 22.26 -9.44
CA VAL A 233 1.22 21.41 -9.83
C VAL A 233 1.17 21.09 -11.32
N THR A 234 2.28 21.29 -12.02
CA THR A 234 2.46 20.84 -13.40
C THR A 234 3.18 19.49 -13.38
N ILE A 235 2.50 18.44 -13.87
CA ILE A 235 3.04 17.07 -13.99
C ILE A 235 3.85 16.94 -15.28
#